data_19f904052f970a8ae031876a316a8c66
#
_entry.id   19f904052f970a8ae031876a316a8c66
#
_cell.length_a   1.000
_cell.length_b   1.000
_cell.length_c   1.000
_cell.angle_alpha   90.00
_cell.angle_beta   90.00
_cell.angle_gamma   90.00
#
_symmetry.space_group_name_H-M   'P 1'
#
loop_
_entity.id
_entity.type
_entity.pdbx_description
1 polymer ?
#
loop_
_entity_poly.entity_id
_entity_poly.type
_entity_poly.pdbx_seq_one_letter_code
_entity_poly.pdbx_strand_id
1 'polypeptide(L)'
;MTTTAIQPKPVPSPAPGRNLWKTVPGLLISAFFLWYTFRHISFAEIRALRLVAPVWIIGVLTFTVASYTMRCVRWTRMMRPTGAGFGVCARVLMTSLAANNILPFRIGDIMRVFTYAPDLGAEPSAILSTVILEKLLDVFVVGLMFVLTMGRGLPVKVRHGADTAVAISAVGLLVLMFGARQLESPVRALFARLPQNKLVQKLEHWVLLAIDMLRQMGIFGSLVLLIQTVIIWICEGMIYVSAVLLVGIGVDRIGPWEAVSFGNLSYMLPSSPGAIGTFEWAVKTSLVSHGAQDSKAALFALALHAWLLISVTGAGGIVFLIHRGKINNRTPLLEEIDTLPTKLP
;
A
#
# COMPACT_ATOMS: atom_id res chain seq x y z
N MET A 1 23.93 43.07 -19.62
CA MET A 1 22.77 42.18 -19.56
C MET A 1 22.80 41.51 -18.20
N THR A 2 22.01 42.04 -17.27
CA THR A 2 21.94 41.56 -15.87
C THR A 2 20.96 40.39 -15.78
N THR A 3 21.49 39.21 -15.53
CA THR A 3 20.68 37.99 -15.34
C THR A 3 20.04 38.05 -13.95
N THR A 4 18.75 38.31 -13.92
CA THR A 4 17.95 38.31 -12.69
C THR A 4 17.72 36.85 -12.27
N ALA A 5 18.36 36.42 -11.20
CA ALA A 5 18.14 35.12 -10.60
C ALA A 5 16.70 35.04 -10.05
N ILE A 6 15.90 34.11 -10.58
CA ILE A 6 14.55 33.80 -10.11
C ILE A 6 14.68 33.09 -8.76
N GLN A 7 14.40 33.78 -7.66
CA GLN A 7 14.28 33.16 -6.36
C GLN A 7 13.04 32.27 -6.30
N PRO A 8 13.16 31.01 -5.84
CA PRO A 8 11.99 30.15 -5.67
C PRO A 8 11.06 30.71 -4.59
N LYS A 9 9.78 30.88 -4.94
CA LYS A 9 8.75 31.29 -3.99
C LYS A 9 8.69 30.32 -2.81
N PRO A 10 8.67 30.81 -1.57
CA PRO A 10 8.51 29.93 -0.40
C PRO A 10 7.17 29.19 -0.48
N VAL A 11 7.23 27.86 -0.32
CA VAL A 11 6.04 27.02 -0.21
C VAL A 11 5.28 27.42 1.06
N PRO A 12 3.99 27.79 0.98
CA PRO A 12 3.25 28.18 2.17
C PRO A 12 3.14 26.98 3.12
N SER A 13 3.61 27.14 4.35
CA SER A 13 3.41 26.19 5.42
C SER A 13 1.91 25.99 5.65
N PRO A 14 1.40 24.74 5.71
CA PRO A 14 0.00 24.52 6.04
C PRO A 14 -0.29 25.00 7.43
N ALA A 15 -1.22 25.94 7.59
CA ALA A 15 -1.66 26.46 8.88
C ALA A 15 -2.20 25.31 9.75
N PRO A 16 -1.69 25.10 10.98
CA PRO A 16 -2.20 24.07 11.87
C PRO A 16 -3.57 24.52 12.40
N GLY A 17 -4.63 23.80 12.08
CA GLY A 17 -5.90 24.01 12.75
C GLY A 17 -7.20 23.77 11.97
N ARG A 18 -7.18 23.72 10.64
CA ARG A 18 -8.44 23.82 9.87
C ARG A 18 -9.08 22.50 9.42
N ASN A 19 -8.50 21.32 9.68
CA ASN A 19 -8.95 20.06 9.09
C ASN A 19 -9.27 18.92 10.08
N LEU A 20 -9.27 19.16 11.39
CA LEU A 20 -9.60 18.12 12.39
C LEU A 20 -11.00 17.52 12.18
N TRP A 21 -11.98 18.33 11.80
CA TRP A 21 -13.33 17.89 11.50
C TRP A 21 -13.44 16.86 10.36
N LYS A 22 -12.50 16.85 9.44
CA LYS A 22 -12.49 15.89 8.32
C LYS A 22 -12.00 14.50 8.75
N THR A 23 -11.27 14.39 9.85
CA THR A 23 -10.79 13.12 10.41
C THR A 23 -11.78 12.48 11.37
N VAL A 24 -12.70 13.25 11.94
CA VAL A 24 -13.70 12.78 12.91
C VAL A 24 -14.54 11.61 12.38
N PRO A 25 -15.13 11.61 11.18
CA PRO A 25 -15.89 10.48 10.66
C PRO A 25 -15.06 9.18 10.61
N GLY A 26 -13.82 9.26 10.15
CA GLY A 26 -12.92 8.10 10.11
C GLY A 26 -12.59 7.55 11.50
N LEU A 27 -12.38 8.42 12.47
CA LEU A 27 -12.15 8.01 13.87
C LEU A 27 -13.39 7.38 14.50
N LEU A 28 -14.59 7.90 14.22
CA LEU A 28 -15.84 7.30 14.71
C LEU A 28 -16.08 5.92 14.10
N ILE A 29 -15.83 5.74 12.80
CA ILE A 29 -15.92 4.44 12.14
C ILE A 29 -14.92 3.46 12.79
N SER A 30 -13.68 3.87 13.00
CA SER A 30 -12.66 3.05 13.66
C SER A 30 -13.05 2.68 15.09
N ALA A 31 -13.51 3.63 15.88
CA ALA A 31 -13.96 3.39 17.26
C ALA A 31 -15.14 2.42 17.29
N PHE A 32 -16.11 2.56 16.36
CA PHE A 32 -17.22 1.64 16.23
C PHE A 32 -16.75 0.21 15.93
N PHE A 33 -15.88 0.01 14.93
CA PHE A 33 -15.40 -1.31 14.57
C PHE A 33 -14.51 -1.93 15.67
N LEU A 34 -13.68 -1.14 16.35
CA LEU A 34 -12.93 -1.62 17.52
C LEU A 34 -13.88 -2.10 18.62
N TRP A 35 -14.82 -1.24 19.03
CA TRP A 35 -15.80 -1.62 20.04
C TRP A 35 -16.57 -2.88 19.64
N TYR A 36 -17.08 -2.92 18.40
CA TYR A 36 -17.82 -4.07 17.88
C TYR A 36 -16.99 -5.36 17.89
N THR A 37 -15.71 -5.27 17.54
CA THR A 37 -14.78 -6.41 17.47
C THR A 37 -14.44 -6.94 18.86
N PHE A 38 -14.23 -6.06 19.84
CA PHE A 38 -13.67 -6.41 21.14
C PHE A 38 -14.67 -6.42 22.31
N ARG A 39 -15.93 -6.03 22.11
CA ARG A 39 -16.95 -5.88 23.16
C ARG A 39 -17.24 -7.16 23.97
N HIS A 40 -16.92 -8.33 23.46
CA HIS A 40 -17.17 -9.62 24.11
C HIS A 40 -15.88 -10.31 24.60
N ILE A 41 -14.73 -9.65 24.52
CA ILE A 41 -13.44 -10.24 24.91
C ILE A 41 -13.14 -9.92 26.36
N SER A 42 -12.86 -10.97 27.15
CA SER A 42 -12.44 -10.86 28.53
C SER A 42 -10.91 -10.78 28.67
N PHE A 43 -10.43 -10.16 29.77
CA PHE A 43 -9.00 -10.15 30.08
C PHE A 43 -8.40 -11.55 30.28
N ALA A 44 -9.23 -12.52 30.70
CA ALA A 44 -8.81 -13.92 30.84
C ALA A 44 -8.45 -14.54 29.50
N GLU A 45 -9.19 -14.25 28.43
CA GLU A 45 -8.93 -14.74 27.08
C GLU A 45 -7.65 -14.15 26.49
N ILE A 46 -7.33 -12.88 26.80
CA ILE A 46 -6.07 -12.25 26.40
C ILE A 46 -4.88 -13.00 27.00
N ARG A 47 -4.96 -13.37 28.29
CA ARG A 47 -3.91 -14.15 28.99
C ARG A 47 -3.81 -15.59 28.51
N ALA A 48 -4.88 -16.13 27.93
CA ALA A 48 -4.91 -17.49 27.39
C ALA A 48 -4.26 -17.64 26.02
N LEU A 49 -3.95 -16.53 25.34
CA LEU A 49 -3.26 -16.59 24.05
C LEU A 49 -1.82 -17.08 24.25
N ARG A 50 -1.52 -18.25 23.69
CA ARG A 50 -0.18 -18.87 23.77
C ARG A 50 0.35 -19.14 22.37
N LEU A 51 1.66 -19.11 22.25
CA LEU A 51 2.35 -19.58 21.04
C LEU A 51 2.33 -21.13 21.06
N VAL A 52 1.61 -21.73 20.14
CA VAL A 52 1.43 -23.19 20.05
C VAL A 52 2.59 -23.81 19.28
N ALA A 53 3.03 -23.17 18.20
CA ALA A 53 4.12 -23.66 17.37
C ALA A 53 5.13 -22.52 17.06
N PRO A 54 6.03 -22.17 18.02
CA PRO A 54 6.93 -21.00 17.91
C PRO A 54 7.82 -21.00 16.66
N VAL A 55 8.09 -22.14 16.05
CA VAL A 55 8.87 -22.26 14.81
C VAL A 55 8.27 -21.40 13.68
N TRP A 56 6.98 -21.16 13.67
CA TRP A 56 6.30 -20.34 12.66
C TRP A 56 6.57 -18.83 12.79
N ILE A 57 7.25 -18.38 13.86
CA ILE A 57 7.82 -17.03 13.92
C ILE A 57 8.79 -16.82 12.75
N ILE A 58 9.58 -17.83 12.41
CA ILE A 58 10.51 -17.79 11.27
C ILE A 58 9.72 -17.58 9.97
N GLY A 59 8.57 -18.25 9.81
CA GLY A 59 7.69 -18.06 8.65
C GLY A 59 7.16 -16.62 8.57
N VAL A 60 6.62 -16.08 9.67
CA VAL A 60 6.14 -14.70 9.74
C VAL A 60 7.24 -13.70 9.35
N LEU A 61 8.44 -13.84 9.93
CA LEU A 61 9.57 -12.95 9.64
C LEU A 61 10.04 -13.07 8.18
N THR A 62 10.24 -14.30 7.70
CA THR A 62 10.73 -14.55 6.34
C THR A 62 9.78 -14.00 5.28
N PHE A 63 8.49 -14.30 5.40
CA PHE A 63 7.51 -13.83 4.43
C PHE A 63 7.26 -12.31 4.53
N THR A 64 7.38 -11.70 5.72
CA THR A 64 7.36 -10.24 5.87
C THR A 64 8.53 -9.60 5.12
N VAL A 65 9.76 -10.06 5.33
CA VAL A 65 10.94 -9.55 4.63
C VAL A 65 10.82 -9.79 3.12
N ALA A 66 10.38 -10.98 2.69
CA ALA A 66 10.20 -11.31 1.29
C ALA A 66 9.15 -10.41 0.60
N SER A 67 8.00 -10.17 1.24
CA SER A 67 6.93 -9.29 0.72
C SER A 67 7.45 -7.87 0.50
N TYR A 68 8.08 -7.25 1.51
CA TYR A 68 8.58 -5.88 1.36
C TYR A 68 9.77 -5.76 0.42
N THR A 69 10.67 -6.74 0.39
CA THR A 69 11.76 -6.78 -0.59
C THR A 69 11.21 -6.86 -2.01
N MET A 70 10.23 -7.73 -2.25
CA MET A 70 9.61 -7.85 -3.57
C MET A 70 8.85 -6.57 -3.98
N ARG A 71 8.19 -5.86 -3.03
CA ARG A 71 7.61 -4.53 -3.28
C ARG A 71 8.67 -3.52 -3.71
N CYS A 72 9.83 -3.50 -3.05
CA CYS A 72 10.95 -2.63 -3.42
C CYS A 72 11.50 -2.98 -4.82
N VAL A 73 11.68 -4.27 -5.12
CA VAL A 73 12.15 -4.74 -6.44
C VAL A 73 11.14 -4.37 -7.54
N ARG A 74 9.84 -4.61 -7.30
CA ARG A 74 8.77 -4.24 -8.24
C ARG A 74 8.78 -2.74 -8.53
N TRP A 75 8.82 -1.91 -7.48
CA TRP A 75 8.79 -0.47 -7.67
C TRP A 75 10.05 0.07 -8.33
N THR A 76 11.23 -0.45 -7.98
CA THR A 76 12.49 -0.12 -8.69
C THR A 76 12.41 -0.45 -10.18
N ARG A 77 11.76 -1.57 -10.53
CA ARG A 77 11.52 -1.90 -11.95
C ARG A 77 10.64 -0.86 -12.66
N MET A 78 9.58 -0.40 -12.00
CA MET A 78 8.72 0.66 -12.53
C MET A 78 9.47 1.98 -12.69
N MET A 79 10.44 2.26 -11.80
CA MET A 79 11.27 3.47 -11.83
C MET A 79 12.48 3.38 -12.74
N ARG A 80 12.72 2.27 -13.45
CA ARG A 80 13.87 2.12 -14.36
C ARG A 80 14.04 3.24 -15.38
N PRO A 81 12.97 3.77 -16.01
CA PRO A 81 13.12 4.86 -16.98
C PRO A 81 13.73 6.14 -16.40
N THR A 82 13.65 6.35 -15.08
CA THR A 82 14.21 7.52 -14.41
C THR A 82 15.67 7.37 -14.01
N GLY A 83 16.23 6.15 -14.10
CA GLY A 83 17.60 5.86 -13.65
C GLY A 83 17.73 5.69 -12.13
N ALA A 84 16.65 5.79 -11.34
CA ALA A 84 16.70 5.64 -9.90
C ALA A 84 17.14 4.23 -9.49
N GLY A 85 18.21 4.14 -8.67
CA GLY A 85 18.76 2.88 -8.18
C GLY A 85 17.90 2.24 -7.08
N PHE A 86 18.08 0.92 -6.87
CA PHE A 86 17.32 0.13 -5.88
C PHE A 86 17.36 0.74 -4.47
N GLY A 87 18.52 1.21 -4.00
CA GLY A 87 18.66 1.76 -2.65
C GLY A 87 17.81 3.02 -2.43
N VAL A 88 17.73 3.91 -3.42
CA VAL A 88 16.89 5.12 -3.36
C VAL A 88 15.41 4.73 -3.41
N CYS A 89 15.04 3.85 -4.34
CA CYS A 89 13.67 3.37 -4.47
C CYS A 89 13.19 2.67 -3.20
N ALA A 90 13.98 1.74 -2.64
CA ALA A 90 13.65 1.03 -1.41
C ALA A 90 13.48 1.99 -0.23
N ARG A 91 14.39 2.96 -0.08
CA ARG A 91 14.30 4.00 0.95
C ARG A 91 13.00 4.79 0.83
N VAL A 92 12.72 5.34 -0.35
CA VAL A 92 11.52 6.15 -0.59
C VAL A 92 10.25 5.35 -0.38
N LEU A 93 10.20 4.11 -0.90
CA LEU A 93 9.04 3.23 -0.73
C LEU A 93 8.79 2.91 0.75
N MET A 94 9.80 2.43 1.47
CA MET A 94 9.66 2.04 2.88
C MET A 94 9.26 3.23 3.76
N THR A 95 9.87 4.40 3.54
CA THR A 95 9.50 5.62 4.26
C THR A 95 8.07 6.05 3.95
N SER A 96 7.61 5.95 2.69
CA SER A 96 6.24 6.29 2.31
C SER A 96 5.21 5.32 2.90
N LEU A 97 5.51 4.02 2.95
CA LEU A 97 4.65 3.02 3.58
C LEU A 97 4.53 3.26 5.11
N ALA A 98 5.64 3.57 5.78
CA ALA A 98 5.62 3.95 7.19
C ALA A 98 4.78 5.22 7.43
N ALA A 99 4.93 6.22 6.57
CA ALA A 99 4.14 7.44 6.64
C ALA A 99 2.64 7.19 6.43
N ASN A 100 2.25 6.24 5.54
CA ASN A 100 0.85 5.86 5.34
C ASN A 100 0.21 5.22 6.58
N ASN A 101 1.00 4.54 7.42
CA ASN A 101 0.50 3.95 8.67
C ASN A 101 0.28 5.00 9.77
N ILE A 102 1.08 6.06 9.80
CA ILE A 102 1.07 7.09 10.85
C ILE A 102 0.14 8.26 10.47
N LEU A 103 0.20 8.67 9.19
CA LEU A 103 -0.47 9.86 8.71
C LEU A 103 -1.83 9.52 8.08
N PRO A 104 -2.87 10.37 8.27
CA PRO A 104 -4.16 10.16 7.64
C PRO A 104 -4.08 10.35 6.12
N PHE A 105 -5.11 9.91 5.39
CA PHE A 105 -5.30 10.11 3.95
C PHE A 105 -4.17 9.58 3.06
N ARG A 106 -3.39 8.59 3.52
CA ARG A 106 -2.27 7.99 2.77
C ARG A 106 -1.28 9.05 2.26
N ILE A 107 -0.95 10.02 3.11
CA ILE A 107 -0.02 11.12 2.80
C ILE A 107 1.35 10.58 2.36
N GLY A 108 1.75 9.40 2.80
CA GLY A 108 2.99 8.75 2.35
C GLY A 108 3.06 8.54 0.83
N ASP A 109 1.95 8.18 0.18
CA ASP A 109 1.90 8.07 -1.28
C ASP A 109 2.06 9.46 -1.95
N ILE A 110 1.49 10.50 -1.35
CA ILE A 110 1.64 11.90 -1.81
C ILE A 110 3.11 12.36 -1.63
N MET A 111 3.72 12.04 -0.48
CA MET A 111 5.14 12.33 -0.24
C MET A 111 6.03 11.64 -1.27
N ARG A 112 5.73 10.38 -1.62
CA ARG A 112 6.46 9.63 -2.64
C ARG A 112 6.45 10.36 -3.99
N VAL A 113 5.31 10.92 -4.39
CA VAL A 113 5.13 11.63 -5.67
C VAL A 113 5.78 13.02 -5.67
N PHE A 114 5.63 13.79 -4.61
CA PHE A 114 6.04 15.21 -4.62
C PHE A 114 7.30 15.49 -3.82
N THR A 115 7.42 14.93 -2.60
CA THR A 115 8.53 15.25 -1.71
C THR A 115 9.81 14.55 -2.13
N TYR A 116 9.71 13.29 -2.61
CA TYR A 116 10.87 12.50 -3.01
C TYR A 116 11.19 12.54 -4.51
N ALA A 117 10.46 13.33 -5.31
CA ALA A 117 10.73 13.49 -6.74
C ALA A 117 12.18 13.91 -7.04
N PRO A 118 12.79 14.87 -6.32
CA PRO A 118 14.21 15.24 -6.52
C PRO A 118 15.17 14.08 -6.21
N ASP A 119 14.91 13.30 -5.16
CA ASP A 119 15.74 12.15 -4.77
C ASP A 119 15.73 11.03 -5.82
N LEU A 120 14.61 10.92 -6.55
CA LEU A 120 14.39 9.93 -7.59
C LEU A 120 14.84 10.41 -8.98
N GLY A 121 15.20 11.69 -9.11
CA GLY A 121 15.54 12.30 -10.39
C GLY A 121 14.40 12.20 -11.41
N ALA A 122 13.15 12.28 -10.97
CA ALA A 122 11.97 12.01 -11.77
C ALA A 122 10.90 13.08 -11.63
N GLU A 123 10.16 13.32 -12.72
CA GLU A 123 8.98 14.17 -12.70
C GLU A 123 7.88 13.57 -11.82
N PRO A 124 7.14 14.38 -11.04
CA PRO A 124 6.02 13.91 -10.21
C PRO A 124 4.96 13.11 -11.00
N SER A 125 4.71 13.44 -12.26
CA SER A 125 3.79 12.73 -13.15
C SER A 125 4.24 11.30 -13.42
N ALA A 126 5.54 11.09 -13.65
CA ALA A 126 6.11 9.77 -13.86
C ALA A 126 6.04 8.91 -12.59
N ILE A 127 6.31 9.50 -11.42
CA ILE A 127 6.17 8.78 -10.15
C ILE A 127 4.70 8.45 -9.87
N LEU A 128 3.79 9.39 -10.11
CA LEU A 128 2.35 9.20 -9.94
C LEU A 128 1.84 8.03 -10.78
N SER A 129 2.27 7.90 -12.05
CA SER A 129 1.89 6.79 -12.91
C SER A 129 2.31 5.44 -12.33
N THR A 130 3.52 5.35 -11.72
CA THR A 130 3.97 4.12 -11.03
C THR A 130 3.11 3.78 -9.83
N VAL A 131 2.74 4.79 -9.01
CA VAL A 131 1.88 4.60 -7.84
C VAL A 131 0.50 4.11 -8.25
N ILE A 132 -0.08 4.70 -9.29
CA ILE A 132 -1.40 4.29 -9.80
C ILE A 132 -1.35 2.86 -10.32
N LEU A 133 -0.36 2.53 -11.15
CA LEU A 133 -0.20 1.18 -11.69
C LEU A 133 0.00 0.16 -10.57
N GLU A 134 0.82 0.47 -9.56
CA GLU A 134 0.99 -0.35 -8.36
C GLU A 134 -0.36 -0.64 -7.69
N LYS A 135 -1.17 0.39 -7.44
CA LYS A 135 -2.47 0.22 -6.78
C LYS A 135 -3.46 -0.58 -7.63
N LEU A 136 -3.48 -0.36 -8.95
CA LEU A 136 -4.35 -1.13 -9.86
C LEU A 136 -4.00 -2.61 -9.84
N LEU A 137 -2.71 -2.95 -9.93
CA LEU A 137 -2.24 -4.33 -9.86
C LEU A 137 -2.57 -4.98 -8.50
N ASP A 138 -2.34 -4.26 -7.41
CA ASP A 138 -2.60 -4.74 -6.05
C ASP A 138 -4.10 -4.98 -5.84
N VAL A 139 -4.97 -4.02 -6.17
CA VAL A 139 -6.44 -4.15 -6.04
C VAL A 139 -6.97 -5.30 -6.89
N PHE A 140 -6.43 -5.48 -8.10
CA PHE A 140 -6.83 -6.59 -8.96
C PHE A 140 -6.50 -7.95 -8.32
N VAL A 141 -5.25 -8.16 -7.89
CA VAL A 141 -4.83 -9.46 -7.32
C VAL A 141 -5.56 -9.73 -5.99
N VAL A 142 -5.71 -8.72 -5.12
CA VAL A 142 -6.45 -8.84 -3.86
C VAL A 142 -7.93 -9.13 -4.12
N GLY A 143 -8.55 -8.42 -5.06
CA GLY A 143 -9.94 -8.64 -5.44
C GLY A 143 -10.16 -10.04 -5.98
N LEU A 144 -9.24 -10.54 -6.84
CA LEU A 144 -9.28 -11.92 -7.33
C LEU A 144 -9.13 -12.93 -6.19
N MET A 145 -8.16 -12.73 -5.28
CA MET A 145 -8.01 -13.58 -4.10
C MET A 145 -9.28 -13.61 -3.26
N PHE A 146 -9.87 -12.45 -3.00
CA PHE A 146 -11.09 -12.32 -2.22
C PHE A 146 -12.24 -13.14 -2.83
N VAL A 147 -12.47 -13.03 -4.14
CA VAL A 147 -13.52 -13.79 -4.81
C VAL A 147 -13.25 -15.28 -4.82
N LEU A 148 -12.00 -15.70 -5.02
CA LEU A 148 -11.63 -17.11 -5.00
C LEU A 148 -11.78 -17.73 -3.60
N THR A 149 -11.60 -16.97 -2.53
CA THR A 149 -11.67 -17.44 -1.14
C THR A 149 -13.07 -17.35 -0.55
N MET A 150 -13.82 -16.30 -0.83
CA MET A 150 -15.15 -16.02 -0.28
C MET A 150 -16.27 -16.90 -0.82
N GLY A 151 -15.97 -17.83 -1.72
CA GLY A 151 -16.91 -18.43 -2.67
C GLY A 151 -17.97 -19.37 -2.10
N ARG A 152 -18.00 -19.75 -0.80
CA ARG A 152 -18.92 -20.78 -0.29
C ARG A 152 -19.98 -20.30 0.70
N GLY A 153 -19.85 -19.10 1.24
CA GLY A 153 -20.76 -18.58 2.30
C GLY A 153 -21.71 -17.47 1.87
N LEU A 154 -21.54 -16.90 0.67
CA LEU A 154 -22.35 -15.77 0.22
C LEU A 154 -23.67 -16.19 -0.45
N PRO A 155 -24.74 -15.37 -0.29
CA PRO A 155 -25.93 -15.50 -1.11
C PRO A 155 -25.57 -15.47 -2.59
N VAL A 156 -26.21 -16.35 -3.40
CA VAL A 156 -25.92 -16.53 -4.84
C VAL A 156 -25.86 -15.21 -5.63
N LYS A 157 -26.77 -14.26 -5.32
CA LYS A 157 -26.80 -12.94 -5.99
C LYS A 157 -25.55 -12.09 -5.69
N VAL A 158 -25.03 -12.14 -4.45
CA VAL A 158 -23.83 -11.39 -4.04
C VAL A 158 -22.60 -12.02 -4.68
N ARG A 159 -22.55 -13.35 -4.72
CA ARG A 159 -21.48 -14.11 -5.38
C ARG A 159 -21.41 -13.80 -6.86
N HIS A 160 -22.52 -13.86 -7.60
CA HIS A 160 -22.52 -13.48 -9.03
C HIS A 160 -22.07 -12.04 -9.28
N GLY A 161 -22.46 -11.10 -8.39
CA GLY A 161 -21.98 -9.71 -8.48
C GLY A 161 -20.47 -9.60 -8.29
N ALA A 162 -19.91 -10.32 -7.31
CA ALA A 162 -18.48 -10.36 -7.05
C ALA A 162 -17.71 -11.04 -8.19
N ASP A 163 -18.16 -12.20 -8.66
CA ASP A 163 -17.56 -12.93 -9.80
C ASP A 163 -17.56 -12.06 -11.06
N THR A 164 -18.65 -11.34 -11.32
CA THR A 164 -18.76 -10.42 -12.46
C THR A 164 -17.79 -9.25 -12.32
N ALA A 165 -17.68 -8.64 -11.13
CA ALA A 165 -16.75 -7.55 -10.88
C ALA A 165 -15.28 -7.98 -11.07
N VAL A 166 -14.92 -9.19 -10.63
CA VAL A 166 -13.59 -9.75 -10.85
C VAL A 166 -13.36 -10.09 -12.32
N ALA A 167 -14.33 -10.68 -13.00
CA ALA A 167 -14.20 -10.96 -14.43
C ALA A 167 -13.98 -9.67 -15.25
N ILE A 168 -14.74 -8.61 -14.95
CA ILE A 168 -14.57 -7.29 -15.58
C ILE A 168 -13.18 -6.72 -15.24
N SER A 169 -12.76 -6.82 -13.99
CA SER A 169 -11.43 -6.34 -13.57
C SER A 169 -10.31 -7.14 -14.23
N ALA A 170 -10.45 -8.46 -14.34
CA ALA A 170 -9.51 -9.36 -15.02
C ALA A 170 -9.38 -9.02 -16.50
N VAL A 171 -10.52 -8.89 -17.19
CA VAL A 171 -10.54 -8.48 -18.59
C VAL A 171 -9.92 -7.09 -18.74
N GLY A 172 -10.30 -6.13 -17.88
CA GLY A 172 -9.71 -4.79 -17.88
C GLY A 172 -8.19 -4.80 -17.72
N LEU A 173 -7.66 -5.63 -16.80
CA LEU A 173 -6.22 -5.78 -16.61
C LEU A 173 -5.53 -6.44 -17.80
N LEU A 174 -6.11 -7.52 -18.35
CA LEU A 174 -5.56 -8.18 -19.53
C LEU A 174 -5.54 -7.24 -20.73
N VAL A 175 -6.61 -6.49 -20.93
CA VAL A 175 -6.71 -5.47 -21.98
C VAL A 175 -5.68 -4.36 -21.74
N LEU A 176 -5.50 -3.88 -20.51
CA LEU A 176 -4.46 -2.93 -20.16
C LEU A 176 -3.05 -3.47 -20.43
N MET A 177 -2.79 -4.72 -20.09
CA MET A 177 -1.47 -5.33 -20.24
C MET A 177 -1.12 -5.65 -21.69
N PHE A 178 -2.06 -6.21 -22.45
CA PHE A 178 -1.83 -6.69 -23.81
C PHE A 178 -2.27 -5.70 -24.88
N GLY A 179 -3.24 -4.85 -24.57
CA GLY A 179 -3.82 -3.84 -25.45
C GLY A 179 -3.37 -2.41 -25.19
N ALA A 180 -2.36 -2.17 -24.34
CA ALA A 180 -1.97 -0.82 -23.93
C ALA A 180 -1.68 0.12 -25.12
N ARG A 181 -1.16 -0.42 -26.24
CA ARG A 181 -0.90 0.38 -27.45
C ARG A 181 -2.18 0.83 -28.18
N GLN A 182 -3.29 0.10 -28.01
CA GLN A 182 -4.55 0.31 -28.75
C GLN A 182 -5.63 0.96 -27.87
N LEU A 183 -5.37 1.03 -26.54
CA LEU A 183 -6.38 1.47 -25.57
C LEU A 183 -6.49 2.99 -25.42
N GLU A 184 -5.51 3.75 -25.81
CA GLU A 184 -5.53 5.21 -25.61
C GLU A 184 -6.75 5.86 -26.29
N SER A 185 -7.01 5.52 -27.55
CA SER A 185 -8.14 6.08 -28.31
C SER A 185 -9.50 5.67 -27.74
N PRO A 186 -9.82 4.36 -27.47
CA PRO A 186 -11.10 3.98 -26.90
C PRO A 186 -11.30 4.49 -25.47
N VAL A 187 -10.24 4.62 -24.66
CA VAL A 187 -10.34 5.19 -23.33
C VAL A 187 -10.70 6.68 -23.41
N ARG A 188 -10.03 7.46 -24.26
CA ARG A 188 -10.39 8.87 -24.50
C ARG A 188 -11.83 9.02 -25.00
N ALA A 189 -12.26 8.15 -25.94
CA ALA A 189 -13.63 8.16 -26.44
C ALA A 189 -14.67 7.81 -25.36
N LEU A 190 -14.33 6.89 -24.44
CA LEU A 190 -15.20 6.54 -23.32
C LEU A 190 -15.33 7.71 -22.34
N PHE A 191 -14.22 8.31 -21.94
CA PHE A 191 -14.22 9.46 -21.01
C PHE A 191 -14.88 10.69 -21.61
N ALA A 192 -14.77 10.90 -22.93
CA ALA A 192 -15.47 11.98 -23.65
C ALA A 192 -17.00 11.88 -23.56
N ARG A 193 -17.56 10.67 -23.33
CA ARG A 193 -19.01 10.44 -23.16
C ARG A 193 -19.49 10.68 -21.72
N LEU A 194 -18.59 10.83 -20.77
CA LEU A 194 -18.93 11.06 -19.37
C LEU A 194 -19.09 12.58 -19.10
N PRO A 195 -19.82 12.97 -18.04
CA PRO A 195 -19.92 14.38 -17.63
C PRO A 195 -18.54 14.96 -17.37
N GLN A 196 -18.17 16.02 -18.11
CA GLN A 196 -16.84 16.65 -18.06
C GLN A 196 -16.66 17.49 -16.79
N ASN A 197 -16.51 16.83 -15.65
CA ASN A 197 -16.18 17.45 -14.38
C ASN A 197 -14.70 17.20 -13.99
N LYS A 198 -14.20 17.95 -13.00
CA LYS A 198 -12.80 17.85 -12.54
C LYS A 198 -12.40 16.45 -12.11
N LEU A 199 -13.35 15.64 -11.58
CA LEU A 199 -13.09 14.27 -11.15
C LEU A 199 -12.87 13.34 -12.34
N VAL A 200 -13.75 13.43 -13.36
CA VAL A 200 -13.68 12.61 -14.57
C VAL A 200 -12.40 12.92 -15.36
N GLN A 201 -12.06 14.20 -15.54
CA GLN A 201 -10.80 14.60 -16.18
C GLN A 201 -9.57 14.09 -15.42
N LYS A 202 -9.60 14.13 -14.09
CA LYS A 202 -8.51 13.60 -13.25
C LYS A 202 -8.39 12.09 -13.37
N LEU A 203 -9.50 11.36 -13.39
CA LEU A 203 -9.52 9.91 -13.58
C LEU A 203 -9.02 9.53 -14.99
N GLU A 204 -9.47 10.21 -16.03
CA GLU A 204 -8.97 10.02 -17.40
C GLU A 204 -7.46 10.19 -17.46
N HIS A 205 -6.95 11.30 -16.92
CA HIS A 205 -5.51 11.56 -16.87
C HIS A 205 -4.74 10.43 -16.17
N TRP A 206 -5.24 9.94 -15.04
CA TRP A 206 -4.58 8.85 -14.30
C TRP A 206 -4.59 7.52 -15.06
N VAL A 207 -5.70 7.19 -15.70
CA VAL A 207 -5.78 5.97 -16.53
C VAL A 207 -4.83 6.05 -17.71
N LEU A 208 -4.76 7.21 -18.37
CA LEU A 208 -3.84 7.42 -19.50
C LEU A 208 -2.37 7.34 -19.07
N LEU A 209 -2.01 7.87 -17.90
CA LEU A 209 -0.66 7.71 -17.34
C LEU A 209 -0.31 6.24 -17.09
N ALA A 210 -1.24 5.45 -16.57
CA ALA A 210 -1.02 4.01 -16.35
C ALA A 210 -0.86 3.24 -17.67
N ILE A 211 -1.65 3.57 -18.68
CA ILE A 211 -1.56 3.00 -20.03
C ILE A 211 -0.19 3.32 -20.66
N ASP A 212 0.24 4.57 -20.58
CA ASP A 212 1.52 4.99 -21.16
C ASP A 212 2.70 4.28 -20.50
N MET A 213 2.66 4.11 -19.20
CA MET A 213 3.67 3.36 -18.47
C MET A 213 3.75 1.89 -18.90
N LEU A 214 2.59 1.21 -19.01
CA LEU A 214 2.53 -0.18 -19.49
C LEU A 214 3.04 -0.29 -20.94
N ARG A 215 2.71 0.69 -21.76
CA ARG A 215 3.21 0.78 -23.16
C ARG A 215 4.73 0.87 -23.20
N GLN A 216 5.33 1.71 -22.36
CA GLN A 216 6.80 1.86 -22.29
C GLN A 216 7.48 0.58 -21.79
N MET A 217 6.88 -0.15 -20.86
CA MET A 217 7.43 -1.41 -20.33
C MET A 217 7.29 -2.59 -21.30
N GLY A 218 6.35 -2.54 -22.21
CA GLY A 218 6.01 -3.61 -23.13
C GLY A 218 5.37 -4.84 -22.44
N ILE A 219 4.97 -5.83 -23.23
CA ILE A 219 4.26 -7.03 -22.74
C ILE A 219 5.08 -7.80 -21.72
N PHE A 220 6.36 -8.03 -21.99
CA PHE A 220 7.23 -8.78 -21.08
C PHE A 220 7.40 -8.06 -19.73
N GLY A 221 7.62 -6.74 -19.74
CA GLY A 221 7.70 -5.94 -18.53
C GLY A 221 6.41 -5.98 -17.70
N SER A 222 5.27 -5.88 -18.36
CA SER A 222 3.95 -5.95 -17.72
C SER A 222 3.67 -7.33 -17.11
N LEU A 223 4.02 -8.43 -17.79
CA LEU A 223 3.91 -9.78 -17.24
C LEU A 223 4.78 -9.96 -15.99
N VAL A 224 6.01 -9.47 -16.03
CA VAL A 224 6.90 -9.53 -14.85
C VAL A 224 6.33 -8.75 -13.69
N LEU A 225 5.72 -7.56 -13.91
CA LEU A 225 5.05 -6.81 -12.84
C LEU A 225 3.87 -7.58 -12.25
N LEU A 226 3.08 -8.25 -13.09
CA LEU A 226 1.97 -9.08 -12.62
C LEU A 226 2.48 -10.25 -11.77
N ILE A 227 3.49 -10.98 -12.25
CA ILE A 227 4.10 -12.09 -11.50
C ILE A 227 4.65 -11.59 -10.17
N GLN A 228 5.36 -10.47 -10.15
CA GLN A 228 5.86 -9.86 -8.92
C GLN A 228 4.72 -9.49 -7.96
N THR A 229 3.61 -8.98 -8.48
CA THR A 229 2.43 -8.67 -7.67
C THR A 229 1.82 -9.93 -7.05
N VAL A 230 1.67 -11.00 -7.83
CA VAL A 230 1.18 -12.30 -7.33
C VAL A 230 2.12 -12.84 -6.24
N ILE A 231 3.44 -12.79 -6.45
CA ILE A 231 4.42 -13.23 -5.44
C ILE A 231 4.30 -12.40 -4.16
N ILE A 232 4.14 -11.07 -4.25
CA ILE A 232 3.91 -10.20 -3.09
C ILE A 232 2.71 -10.67 -2.28
N TRP A 233 1.58 -10.94 -2.95
CA TRP A 233 0.35 -11.35 -2.28
C TRP A 233 0.38 -12.79 -1.78
N ILE A 234 1.14 -13.68 -2.42
CA ILE A 234 1.44 -15.02 -1.86
C ILE A 234 2.26 -14.88 -0.59
N CYS A 235 3.32 -14.06 -0.59
CA CYS A 235 4.11 -13.82 0.63
C CYS A 235 3.24 -13.21 1.74
N GLU A 236 2.38 -12.24 1.41
CA GLU A 236 1.45 -11.63 2.36
C GLU A 236 0.49 -12.69 2.96
N GLY A 237 -0.12 -13.55 2.13
CA GLY A 237 -0.96 -14.66 2.59
C GLY A 237 -0.20 -15.65 3.48
N MET A 238 1.05 -15.94 3.15
CA MET A 238 1.91 -16.81 3.96
C MET A 238 2.28 -16.23 5.33
N ILE A 239 2.27 -14.88 5.49
CA ILE A 239 2.36 -14.25 6.82
C ILE A 239 1.17 -14.66 7.67
N TYR A 240 -0.06 -14.56 7.12
CA TYR A 240 -1.30 -14.94 7.83
C TYR A 240 -1.34 -16.44 8.14
N VAL A 241 -0.99 -17.29 7.18
CA VAL A 241 -0.90 -18.74 7.39
C VAL A 241 0.09 -19.07 8.52
N SER A 242 1.29 -18.49 8.47
CA SER A 242 2.32 -18.71 9.49
C SER A 242 1.87 -18.21 10.86
N ALA A 243 1.19 -17.06 10.92
CA ALA A 243 0.67 -16.50 12.16
C ALA A 243 -0.47 -17.36 12.74
N VAL A 244 -1.38 -17.88 11.91
CA VAL A 244 -2.45 -18.81 12.32
C VAL A 244 -1.85 -20.08 12.93
N LEU A 245 -0.82 -20.66 12.29
CA LEU A 245 -0.13 -21.85 12.78
C LEU A 245 0.67 -21.56 14.06
N LEU A 246 1.28 -20.38 14.16
CA LEU A 246 2.01 -19.92 15.34
C LEU A 246 1.14 -19.92 16.60
N VAL A 247 -0.10 -19.42 16.47
CA VAL A 247 -1.06 -19.27 17.59
C VAL A 247 -1.97 -20.49 17.74
N GLY A 248 -2.02 -21.36 16.73
CA GLY A 248 -2.83 -22.58 16.77
C GLY A 248 -4.34 -22.31 16.67
N ILE A 249 -4.75 -21.37 15.80
CA ILE A 249 -6.15 -21.12 15.55
C ILE A 249 -6.72 -22.22 14.65
N GLY A 250 -7.80 -22.86 15.12
CA GLY A 250 -8.51 -23.88 14.33
C GLY A 250 -9.35 -23.23 13.23
N VAL A 251 -8.79 -23.13 12.03
CA VAL A 251 -9.46 -22.66 10.81
C VAL A 251 -9.14 -23.62 9.67
N ASP A 252 -9.97 -23.62 8.64
CA ASP A 252 -9.65 -24.33 7.41
C ASP A 252 -8.51 -23.66 6.63
N ARG A 253 -8.05 -24.30 5.55
CA ARG A 253 -6.93 -23.81 4.74
C ARG A 253 -7.22 -22.51 3.98
N ILE A 254 -8.48 -22.15 3.80
CA ILE A 254 -8.91 -20.98 3.02
C ILE A 254 -9.00 -19.75 3.93
N GLY A 255 -9.35 -19.91 5.23
CA GLY A 255 -9.54 -18.83 6.16
C GLY A 255 -8.43 -17.76 6.20
N PRO A 256 -7.14 -18.14 6.30
CA PRO A 256 -6.04 -17.16 6.26
C PRO A 256 -5.97 -16.37 4.94
N TRP A 257 -6.30 -16.99 3.80
CA TRP A 257 -6.28 -16.35 2.49
C TRP A 257 -7.47 -15.39 2.28
N GLU A 258 -8.63 -15.72 2.83
CA GLU A 258 -9.75 -14.78 2.88
C GLU A 258 -9.42 -13.62 3.82
N ALA A 259 -8.83 -13.89 4.98
CA ALA A 259 -8.46 -12.88 5.96
C ALA A 259 -7.45 -11.86 5.39
N VAL A 260 -6.44 -12.28 4.60
CA VAL A 260 -5.51 -11.35 3.96
C VAL A 260 -6.21 -10.47 2.92
N SER A 261 -7.08 -11.06 2.10
CA SER A 261 -7.78 -10.30 1.05
C SER A 261 -8.80 -9.32 1.64
N PHE A 262 -9.66 -9.77 2.56
CA PHE A 262 -10.68 -8.93 3.18
C PHE A 262 -10.06 -7.87 4.10
N GLY A 263 -9.03 -8.23 4.89
CA GLY A 263 -8.26 -7.30 5.70
C GLY A 263 -7.66 -6.17 4.87
N ASN A 264 -7.07 -6.50 3.71
CA ASN A 264 -6.50 -5.47 2.82
C ASN A 264 -7.58 -4.64 2.10
N LEU A 265 -8.72 -5.22 1.71
CA LEU A 265 -9.84 -4.45 1.18
C LEU A 265 -10.43 -3.48 2.21
N SER A 266 -10.35 -3.79 3.51
CA SER A 266 -10.82 -2.88 4.56
C SER A 266 -10.09 -1.54 4.60
N TYR A 267 -8.86 -1.46 4.08
CA TYR A 267 -8.14 -0.18 3.91
C TYR A 267 -8.78 0.77 2.88
N MET A 268 -9.72 0.29 2.07
CA MET A 268 -10.50 1.15 1.18
C MET A 268 -11.64 1.88 1.91
N LEU A 269 -12.02 1.41 3.11
CA LEU A 269 -13.00 2.09 3.93
C LEU A 269 -12.39 3.36 4.53
N PRO A 270 -13.16 4.46 4.57
CA PRO A 270 -12.71 5.69 5.24
C PRO A 270 -12.65 5.45 6.76
N SER A 271 -11.46 5.16 7.26
CA SER A 271 -11.22 4.82 8.66
C SER A 271 -10.03 5.63 9.22
N SER A 272 -9.57 5.32 10.43
CA SER A 272 -8.37 5.92 11.04
C SER A 272 -7.11 5.60 10.24
N PRO A 273 -5.99 6.32 10.50
CA PRO A 273 -4.67 5.91 10.03
C PRO A 273 -4.38 4.45 10.36
N GLY A 274 -3.80 3.72 9.41
CA GLY A 274 -3.54 2.31 9.57
C GLY A 274 -4.77 1.39 9.54
N ALA A 275 -5.98 1.88 9.23
CA ALA A 275 -7.24 1.11 9.18
C ALA A 275 -7.58 0.40 10.51
N ILE A 276 -7.16 0.98 11.66
CA ILE A 276 -7.43 0.42 12.99
C ILE A 276 -8.95 0.28 13.18
N GLY A 277 -9.41 -0.88 13.61
CA GLY A 277 -10.81 -1.26 13.77
C GLY A 277 -11.37 -1.97 12.56
N THR A 278 -11.31 -1.38 11.39
CA THR A 278 -11.84 -1.99 10.15
C THR A 278 -11.04 -3.20 9.71
N PHE A 279 -9.73 -3.17 9.87
CA PHE A 279 -8.85 -4.31 9.60
C PHE A 279 -9.13 -5.48 10.55
N GLU A 280 -9.15 -5.23 11.86
CA GLU A 280 -9.42 -6.26 12.88
C GLU A 280 -10.79 -6.90 12.68
N TRP A 281 -11.80 -6.07 12.38
CA TRP A 281 -13.13 -6.58 12.05
C TRP A 281 -13.12 -7.49 10.82
N ALA A 282 -12.47 -7.09 9.74
CA ALA A 282 -12.44 -7.88 8.51
C ALA A 282 -11.70 -9.20 8.70
N VAL A 283 -10.52 -9.18 9.34
CA VAL A 283 -9.72 -10.38 9.62
C VAL A 283 -10.45 -11.32 10.56
N LYS A 284 -11.02 -10.79 11.67
CA LYS A 284 -11.84 -11.57 12.60
C LYS A 284 -13.00 -12.25 11.88
N THR A 285 -13.78 -11.49 11.12
CA THR A 285 -14.96 -11.99 10.39
C THR A 285 -14.59 -13.13 9.44
N SER A 286 -13.51 -12.98 8.68
CA SER A 286 -13.02 -14.03 7.78
C SER A 286 -12.61 -15.30 8.54
N LEU A 287 -11.87 -15.18 9.64
CA LEU A 287 -11.45 -16.36 10.39
C LEU A 287 -12.61 -17.07 11.09
N VAL A 288 -13.58 -16.31 11.61
CA VAL A 288 -14.78 -16.87 12.24
C VAL A 288 -15.64 -17.61 11.22
N SER A 289 -15.82 -17.10 10.01
CA SER A 289 -16.55 -17.79 8.93
C SER A 289 -15.89 -19.11 8.51
N HIS A 290 -14.60 -19.27 8.80
CA HIS A 290 -13.81 -20.48 8.54
C HIS A 290 -13.56 -21.34 9.80
N GLY A 291 -14.34 -21.15 10.87
CA GLY A 291 -14.37 -22.03 12.04
C GLY A 291 -13.57 -21.54 13.26
N ALA A 292 -12.95 -20.37 13.21
CA ALA A 292 -12.26 -19.83 14.38
C ALA A 292 -13.23 -19.45 15.49
N GLN A 293 -12.81 -19.63 16.74
CA GLN A 293 -13.50 -19.09 17.90
C GLN A 293 -13.42 -17.55 17.88
N ASP A 294 -14.55 -16.88 18.13
CA ASP A 294 -14.71 -15.41 17.99
C ASP A 294 -13.63 -14.61 18.73
N SER A 295 -13.41 -14.91 20.01
CA SER A 295 -12.42 -14.20 20.83
C SER A 295 -10.98 -14.46 20.37
N LYS A 296 -10.63 -15.69 19.97
CA LYS A 296 -9.29 -16.01 19.45
C LYS A 296 -9.03 -15.31 18.13
N ALA A 297 -10.01 -15.27 17.23
CA ALA A 297 -9.91 -14.58 15.94
C ALA A 297 -9.71 -13.07 16.12
N ALA A 298 -10.42 -12.45 17.07
CA ALA A 298 -10.27 -11.03 17.36
C ALA A 298 -8.88 -10.69 17.95
N LEU A 299 -8.41 -11.46 18.92
CA LEU A 299 -7.07 -11.27 19.50
C LEU A 299 -5.96 -11.51 18.47
N PHE A 300 -6.13 -12.52 17.62
CA PHE A 300 -5.24 -12.77 16.51
C PHE A 300 -5.18 -11.58 15.54
N ALA A 301 -6.35 -11.05 15.14
CA ALA A 301 -6.43 -9.90 14.24
C ALA A 301 -5.68 -8.70 14.80
N LEU A 302 -5.82 -8.42 16.12
CA LEU A 302 -5.09 -7.34 16.79
C LEU A 302 -3.57 -7.59 16.79
N ALA A 303 -3.13 -8.79 17.17
CA ALA A 303 -1.71 -9.13 17.22
C ALA A 303 -1.05 -9.08 15.83
N LEU A 304 -1.73 -9.63 14.83
CA LEU A 304 -1.28 -9.59 13.44
C LEU A 304 -1.20 -8.16 12.90
N HIS A 305 -2.23 -7.34 13.17
CA HIS A 305 -2.22 -5.94 12.74
C HIS A 305 -1.10 -5.14 13.40
N ALA A 306 -0.90 -5.33 14.71
CA ALA A 306 0.23 -4.73 15.43
C ALA A 306 1.57 -5.14 14.79
N TRP A 307 1.75 -6.41 14.44
CA TRP A 307 2.93 -6.89 13.71
C TRP A 307 3.12 -6.17 12.38
N LEU A 308 2.08 -6.10 11.54
CA LEU A 308 2.12 -5.46 10.23
C LEU A 308 2.44 -3.96 10.34
N LEU A 309 1.84 -3.26 11.30
CA LEU A 309 2.10 -1.84 11.54
C LEU A 309 3.53 -1.61 12.06
N ILE A 310 3.97 -2.37 13.06
CA ILE A 310 5.28 -2.19 13.69
C ILE A 310 6.40 -2.55 12.71
N SER A 311 6.27 -3.65 11.96
CA SER A 311 7.30 -4.09 11.02
C SER A 311 7.59 -3.06 9.93
N VAL A 312 6.53 -2.50 9.32
CA VAL A 312 6.66 -1.48 8.27
C VAL A 312 7.07 -0.13 8.81
N THR A 313 6.39 0.31 9.87
CA THR A 313 6.65 1.63 10.46
C THR A 313 8.03 1.68 11.10
N GLY A 314 8.44 0.59 11.77
CA GLY A 314 9.78 0.47 12.34
C GLY A 314 10.86 0.46 11.26
N ALA A 315 10.74 -0.40 10.25
CA ALA A 315 11.72 -0.47 9.17
C ALA A 315 11.81 0.86 8.39
N GLY A 316 10.67 1.44 7.99
CA GLY A 316 10.65 2.71 7.26
C GLY A 316 11.10 3.90 8.11
N GLY A 317 10.78 3.90 9.40
CA GLY A 317 11.25 4.91 10.36
C GLY A 317 12.77 4.87 10.56
N ILE A 318 13.35 3.67 10.73
CA ILE A 318 14.81 3.48 10.83
C ILE A 318 15.50 3.98 9.56
N VAL A 319 14.99 3.59 8.39
CA VAL A 319 15.53 4.04 7.09
C VAL A 319 15.48 5.56 6.96
N PHE A 320 14.38 6.18 7.38
CA PHE A 320 14.22 7.65 7.39
C PHE A 320 15.25 8.33 8.30
N LEU A 321 15.41 7.85 9.55
CA LEU A 321 16.34 8.43 10.53
C LEU A 321 17.80 8.32 10.08
N ILE A 322 18.21 7.16 9.55
CA ILE A 322 19.56 6.95 9.02
C ILE A 322 19.85 7.94 7.88
N HIS A 323 18.88 8.16 6.99
CA HIS A 323 19.07 9.06 5.87
C HIS A 323 19.15 10.53 6.31
N ARG A 324 18.28 10.94 7.24
CA ARG A 324 18.29 12.29 7.81
C ARG A 324 19.61 12.58 8.52
N GLY A 325 20.15 11.62 9.26
CA GLY A 325 21.47 11.76 9.90
C GLY A 325 22.60 11.96 8.89
N LYS A 326 22.57 11.29 7.75
CA LYS A 326 23.56 11.47 6.68
C LYS A 326 23.47 12.85 6.01
N ILE A 327 22.29 13.44 5.87
CA ILE A 327 22.12 14.78 5.32
C ILE A 327 22.68 15.82 6.30
N ASN A 328 22.29 15.74 7.58
CA ASN A 328 22.79 16.68 8.60
C ASN A 328 24.31 16.65 8.75
N ASN A 329 24.94 15.49 8.58
CA ASN A 329 26.40 15.37 8.66
C ASN A 329 27.12 15.86 7.39
N ARG A 330 26.41 16.09 6.28
CA ARG A 330 27.01 16.65 5.03
C ARG A 330 26.91 18.17 4.98
N THR A 331 25.96 18.77 5.67
CA THR A 331 25.78 20.23 5.68
C THR A 331 27.01 20.97 6.24
N PRO A 332 27.66 20.53 7.33
CA PRO A 332 28.90 21.18 7.80
C PRO A 332 30.04 21.13 6.78
N LEU A 333 30.18 20.04 6.04
CA LEU A 333 31.22 19.89 5.02
C LEU A 333 31.01 20.82 3.82
N LEU A 334 29.77 21.14 3.47
CA LEU A 334 29.47 22.08 2.38
C LEU A 334 29.70 23.52 2.81
N GLU A 335 29.41 23.89 4.08
CA GLU A 335 29.76 25.19 4.64
C GLU A 335 31.27 25.38 4.71
N GLU A 336 32.05 24.34 5.04
CA GLU A 336 33.50 24.38 5.09
C GLU A 336 34.14 24.55 3.69
N ILE A 337 33.53 23.99 2.64
CA ILE A 337 33.96 24.15 1.21
C ILE A 337 33.67 25.57 0.73
N ASP A 338 32.56 26.18 1.11
CA ASP A 338 32.20 27.55 0.72
C ASP A 338 33.07 28.62 1.46
N THR A 339 33.72 28.26 2.58
CA THR A 339 34.63 29.15 3.33
C THR A 339 36.09 29.08 2.87
N LEU A 340 36.44 28.20 1.92
CA LEU A 340 37.78 28.14 1.38
C LEU A 340 38.08 29.38 0.52
N PRO A 341 39.19 30.09 0.79
CA PRO A 341 39.52 31.33 0.08
C PRO A 341 39.79 31.05 -1.40
N THR A 342 38.95 31.61 -2.24
CA THR A 342 39.08 31.59 -3.72
C THR A 342 40.24 32.42 -4.23
N LYS A 343 41.44 32.27 -3.67
CA LYS A 343 42.68 32.87 -4.20
C LYS A 343 43.69 31.77 -4.44
N LEU A 344 43.75 31.31 -5.66
CA LEU A 344 44.95 30.72 -6.22
C LEU A 344 45.86 31.89 -6.71
N PRO A 345 47.19 31.82 -6.48
CA PRO A 345 48.13 32.86 -6.83
C PRO A 345 48.28 33.03 -8.35
#